data_aea1327f5cff1c5eaadcdafcfe500d15
#
_entry.id   aea1327f5cff1c5eaadcdafcfe500d15
#
_cell.length_a   1.000
_cell.length_b   1.000
_cell.length_c   1.000
_cell.angle_alpha   90.00
_cell.angle_beta   90.00
_cell.angle_gamma   90.00
#
_symmetry.space_group_name_H-M   'P 1'
#
loop_
_entity.id
_entity.type
_entity.pdbx_description
1 polymer ?
#
loop_
_entity_poly.entity_id
_entity_poly.type
_entity_poly.pdbx_seq_one_letter_code
_entity_poly.pdbx_strand_id
1 'polypeptide(L)'
;PMPVAVTVEAPAGVDGNKAVLFHFVNGGLEEIKPIYNASANTLTFTVNHCSTFAIAEANNTATAEGTDNAFGRYRDNVASEIANAKDGATVKISRDKNINALPNDIMQALYKKQTVALELEYTFEGNEYTVTIPAGKAEDNAIEWYGPLYLQMRYGK
;
A
#
# COMPACT_ATOMS: atom_id res chain seq x y z
N PRO A 1 -1.22 29.93 11.60
CA PRO A 1 -1.35 30.19 10.16
C PRO A 1 -2.82 30.29 9.79
N MET A 2 -3.19 31.26 8.94
CA MET A 2 -4.57 31.40 8.50
C MET A 2 -4.80 30.43 7.32
N PRO A 3 -5.94 29.75 7.27
CA PRO A 3 -6.28 28.91 6.11
C PRO A 3 -6.42 29.76 4.84
N VAL A 4 -5.86 29.27 3.75
CA VAL A 4 -5.90 29.91 2.42
C VAL A 4 -6.73 29.01 1.49
N ALA A 5 -7.74 29.62 0.83
CA ALA A 5 -8.47 28.93 -0.24
C ALA A 5 -7.65 29.00 -1.53
N VAL A 6 -7.45 27.86 -2.15
CA VAL A 6 -6.76 27.68 -3.43
C VAL A 6 -7.75 27.16 -4.46
N THR A 7 -7.78 27.77 -5.63
CA THR A 7 -8.58 27.30 -6.77
C THR A 7 -7.66 27.00 -7.94
N VAL A 8 -7.81 25.81 -8.52
CA VAL A 8 -7.05 25.34 -9.68
C VAL A 8 -7.99 24.78 -10.74
N GLU A 9 -7.59 24.77 -12.00
CA GLU A 9 -8.31 24.01 -13.05
C GLU A 9 -8.27 22.52 -12.74
N ALA A 10 -9.37 21.81 -12.98
CA ALA A 10 -9.38 20.35 -12.94
C ALA A 10 -8.48 19.81 -14.06
N PRO A 11 -7.53 18.91 -13.75
CA PRO A 11 -6.64 18.36 -14.76
C PRO A 11 -7.40 17.63 -15.86
N ALA A 12 -6.86 17.68 -17.09
CA ALA A 12 -7.46 16.98 -18.23
C ALA A 12 -7.54 15.47 -17.94
N GLY A 13 -8.73 14.90 -18.13
CA GLY A 13 -9.00 13.47 -17.88
C GLY A 13 -9.41 13.14 -16.44
N VAL A 14 -9.49 14.13 -15.54
CA VAL A 14 -10.00 13.97 -14.17
C VAL A 14 -11.47 14.41 -14.11
N ASP A 15 -12.36 13.51 -13.68
CA ASP A 15 -13.75 13.89 -13.35
C ASP A 15 -13.74 14.70 -12.05
N GLY A 16 -14.00 16.00 -12.16
CA GLY A 16 -13.96 16.91 -11.01
C GLY A 16 -14.91 16.54 -9.86
N ASN A 17 -16.01 15.82 -10.15
CA ASN A 17 -16.92 15.33 -9.12
C ASN A 17 -16.30 14.19 -8.28
N LYS A 18 -15.28 13.53 -8.82
CA LYS A 18 -14.54 12.43 -8.17
C LYS A 18 -13.14 12.85 -7.74
N ALA A 19 -12.78 14.12 -7.94
CA ALA A 19 -11.46 14.62 -7.64
C ALA A 19 -11.17 14.54 -6.14
N VAL A 20 -9.96 14.09 -5.82
CA VAL A 20 -9.37 14.05 -4.47
C VAL A 20 -8.00 14.69 -4.55
N LEU A 21 -7.66 15.51 -3.57
CA LEU A 21 -6.30 16.02 -3.39
C LEU A 21 -5.57 15.21 -2.32
N PHE A 22 -4.36 14.85 -2.62
CA PHE A 22 -3.41 14.30 -1.65
C PHE A 22 -2.38 15.36 -1.30
N HIS A 23 -2.27 15.64 -0.03
CA HIS A 23 -1.37 16.63 0.54
C HIS A 23 -0.26 15.92 1.33
N PHE A 24 1.00 16.18 0.97
CA PHE A 24 2.16 15.60 1.64
C PHE A 24 2.58 16.50 2.81
N VAL A 25 2.35 16.05 4.04
CA VAL A 25 2.66 16.78 5.29
C VAL A 25 3.40 15.90 6.26
N ASN A 26 4.53 16.38 6.78
CA ASN A 26 5.27 15.71 7.86
C ASN A 26 5.59 14.23 7.63
N GLY A 27 5.82 13.84 6.36
CA GLY A 27 6.09 12.45 5.99
C GLY A 27 4.84 11.58 5.88
N GLY A 28 3.65 12.15 6.02
CA GLY A 28 2.35 11.50 5.83
C GLY A 28 1.61 12.03 4.60
N LEU A 29 0.52 11.37 4.27
CA LEU A 29 -0.40 11.75 3.20
C LEU A 29 -1.73 12.13 3.83
N GLU A 30 -2.19 13.35 3.58
CA GLU A 30 -3.51 13.84 3.99
C GLU A 30 -4.41 13.92 2.75
N GLU A 31 -5.61 13.38 2.85
CA GLU A 31 -6.62 13.48 1.79
C GLU A 31 -7.50 14.70 2.02
N ILE A 32 -7.62 15.54 1.00
CA ILE A 32 -8.49 16.72 1.00
C ILE A 32 -9.52 16.56 -0.12
N LYS A 33 -10.81 16.65 0.23
CA LYS A 33 -11.89 16.66 -0.76
C LYS A 33 -12.13 18.08 -1.26
N PRO A 34 -11.85 18.39 -2.53
CA PRO A 34 -12.08 19.70 -3.09
C PRO A 34 -13.55 19.94 -3.38
N ILE A 35 -13.92 21.21 -3.50
CA ILE A 35 -15.21 21.62 -4.05
C ILE A 35 -15.04 21.80 -5.56
N TYR A 36 -15.78 21.05 -6.37
CA TYR A 36 -15.75 21.14 -7.81
C TYR A 36 -16.79 22.15 -8.33
N ASN A 37 -16.37 23.03 -9.19
CA ASN A 37 -17.23 23.91 -9.95
C ASN A 37 -17.28 23.47 -11.41
N ALA A 38 -18.35 22.79 -11.81
CA ALA A 38 -18.50 22.24 -13.16
C ALA A 38 -18.56 23.32 -14.26
N SER A 39 -19.10 24.51 -13.95
CA SER A 39 -19.23 25.60 -14.93
C SER A 39 -17.88 26.23 -15.30
N ALA A 40 -16.96 26.27 -14.33
CA ALA A 40 -15.61 26.82 -14.51
C ALA A 40 -14.56 25.74 -14.69
N ASN A 41 -14.92 24.46 -14.53
CA ASN A 41 -14.02 23.31 -14.48
C ASN A 41 -12.89 23.51 -13.46
N THR A 42 -13.21 23.96 -12.24
CA THR A 42 -12.24 24.27 -11.21
C THR A 42 -12.48 23.48 -9.93
N LEU A 43 -11.38 23.21 -9.22
CA LEU A 43 -11.33 22.59 -7.91
C LEU A 43 -10.89 23.63 -6.88
N THR A 44 -11.67 23.83 -5.82
CA THR A 44 -11.33 24.73 -4.70
C THR A 44 -11.14 23.93 -3.43
N PHE A 45 -10.04 24.18 -2.72
CA PHE A 45 -9.71 23.55 -1.45
C PHE A 45 -9.01 24.53 -0.52
N THR A 46 -8.95 24.20 0.78
CA THR A 46 -8.37 25.07 1.80
C THR A 46 -7.11 24.41 2.38
N VAL A 47 -6.04 25.18 2.51
CA VAL A 47 -4.76 24.73 3.07
C VAL A 47 -4.23 25.70 4.11
N ASN A 48 -3.49 25.21 5.09
CA ASN A 48 -2.87 26.01 6.15
C ASN A 48 -1.39 26.34 5.88
N HIS A 49 -0.80 25.72 4.87
CA HIS A 49 0.59 25.92 4.43
C HIS A 49 0.77 25.46 2.99
N CYS A 50 1.77 26.01 2.31
CA CYS A 50 2.13 25.59 0.96
C CYS A 50 3.02 24.34 1.02
N SER A 51 2.69 23.32 0.25
CA SER A 51 3.51 22.13 0.06
C SER A 51 3.16 21.45 -1.28
N THR A 52 3.55 20.21 -1.46
CA THR A 52 3.23 19.43 -2.66
C THR A 52 1.84 18.82 -2.56
N PHE A 53 1.05 18.99 -3.61
CA PHE A 53 -0.27 18.38 -3.77
C PHE A 53 -0.30 17.52 -5.02
N ALA A 54 -1.03 16.40 -4.96
CA ALA A 54 -1.40 15.61 -6.12
C ALA A 54 -2.93 15.58 -6.26
N ILE A 55 -3.43 15.68 -7.48
CA ILE A 55 -4.87 15.57 -7.79
C ILE A 55 -5.08 14.25 -8.51
N ALA A 56 -6.02 13.44 -8.03
CA ALA A 56 -6.41 12.18 -8.62
C ALA A 56 -7.93 12.01 -8.61
N GLU A 57 -8.47 11.04 -9.35
CA GLU A 57 -9.85 10.61 -9.19
C GLU A 57 -9.97 9.60 -8.07
N ALA A 58 -10.95 9.80 -7.17
CA ALA A 58 -11.44 8.73 -6.34
C ALA A 58 -12.22 7.75 -7.22
N ASN A 59 -11.66 6.59 -7.50
CA ASN A 59 -12.43 5.52 -8.14
C ASN A 59 -13.53 5.07 -7.18
N ASN A 60 -14.78 5.43 -7.52
CA ASN A 60 -15.98 4.99 -6.82
C ASN A 60 -16.27 3.50 -7.05
N THR A 61 -15.36 2.65 -6.70
CA THR A 61 -15.71 1.35 -6.14
C THR A 61 -15.58 1.52 -4.64
N ALA A 62 -16.62 2.12 -4.05
CA ALA A 62 -16.68 2.35 -2.64
C ALA A 62 -16.80 1.01 -1.91
N THR A 63 -15.68 0.50 -1.51
CA THR A 63 -15.51 0.00 -0.17
C THR A 63 -14.60 1.02 0.51
N ALA A 64 -15.04 1.49 1.68
CA ALA A 64 -14.29 2.41 2.52
C ALA A 64 -13.00 1.74 2.98
N GLU A 65 -11.98 1.80 2.12
CA GLU A 65 -10.63 1.38 2.48
C GLU A 65 -9.67 2.24 1.67
N GLY A 66 -9.01 3.12 2.41
CA GLY A 66 -7.92 3.93 1.89
C GLY A 66 -6.90 3.07 1.18
N THR A 67 -6.45 3.59 0.06
CA THR A 67 -5.39 3.06 -0.81
C THR A 67 -5.83 1.92 -1.73
N ASP A 68 -6.53 2.25 -2.81
CA ASP A 68 -6.54 1.42 -4.02
C ASP A 68 -5.18 1.52 -4.74
N ASN A 69 -4.09 1.24 -4.00
CA ASN A 69 -2.78 1.06 -4.59
C ASN A 69 -2.52 -0.45 -4.78
N ALA A 70 -1.76 -0.80 -5.80
CA ALA A 70 -1.40 -2.18 -6.09
C ALA A 70 -0.76 -2.89 -4.88
N PHE A 71 -0.16 -2.12 -3.98
CA PHE A 71 0.46 -2.58 -2.76
C PHE A 71 -0.56 -2.96 -1.68
N GLY A 72 -1.62 -2.15 -1.46
CA GLY A 72 -2.69 -2.47 -0.51
C GLY A 72 -3.44 -3.74 -0.91
N ARG A 73 -3.82 -3.85 -2.20
CA ARG A 73 -4.44 -5.07 -2.74
C ARG A 73 -3.56 -6.30 -2.60
N TYR A 74 -2.26 -6.16 -2.86
CA TYR A 74 -1.30 -7.22 -2.65
C TYR A 74 -1.27 -7.70 -1.20
N ARG A 75 -1.14 -6.78 -0.25
CA ARG A 75 -1.10 -7.06 1.18
C ARG A 75 -2.35 -7.82 1.65
N ASP A 76 -3.53 -7.30 1.28
CA ASP A 76 -4.81 -7.85 1.71
C ASP A 76 -5.09 -9.20 1.04
N ASN A 77 -4.74 -9.37 -0.24
CA ASN A 77 -4.88 -10.64 -0.95
C ASN A 77 -3.98 -11.73 -0.33
N VAL A 78 -2.70 -11.42 -0.08
CA VAL A 78 -1.77 -12.40 0.50
C VAL A 78 -2.17 -12.77 1.93
N ALA A 79 -2.59 -11.81 2.75
CA ALA A 79 -3.08 -12.08 4.10
C ALA A 79 -4.33 -12.98 4.07
N SER A 80 -5.26 -12.73 3.15
CA SER A 80 -6.44 -13.58 2.92
C SER A 80 -6.07 -14.97 2.43
N GLU A 81 -5.14 -15.10 1.51
CA GLU A 81 -4.65 -16.40 1.02
C GLU A 81 -4.05 -17.23 2.15
N ILE A 82 -3.22 -16.60 3.02
CA ILE A 82 -2.67 -17.25 4.20
C ILE A 82 -3.78 -17.72 5.14
N ALA A 83 -4.74 -16.85 5.46
CA ALA A 83 -5.83 -17.17 6.37
C ALA A 83 -6.69 -18.35 5.88
N ASN A 84 -6.91 -18.44 4.56
CA ASN A 84 -7.74 -19.47 3.92
C ASN A 84 -6.95 -20.71 3.46
N ALA A 85 -5.63 -20.69 3.54
CA ALA A 85 -4.77 -21.80 3.14
C ALA A 85 -5.01 -23.03 4.01
N LYS A 86 -4.91 -24.21 3.39
CA LYS A 86 -4.96 -25.50 4.11
C LYS A 86 -3.72 -25.65 4.99
N ASP A 87 -3.86 -26.37 6.08
CA ASP A 87 -2.72 -26.71 6.94
C ASP A 87 -1.64 -27.46 6.14
N GLY A 88 -0.40 -27.05 6.32
CA GLY A 88 0.74 -27.56 5.57
C GLY A 88 0.94 -26.93 4.17
N ALA A 89 0.08 -26.00 3.75
CA ALA A 89 0.25 -25.32 2.48
C ALA A 89 1.39 -24.29 2.51
N THR A 90 1.89 -23.96 1.31
CA THR A 90 2.81 -22.83 1.08
C THR A 90 2.10 -21.81 0.20
N VAL A 91 1.94 -20.60 0.71
CA VAL A 91 1.47 -19.45 -0.08
C VAL A 91 2.67 -18.85 -0.80
N LYS A 92 2.51 -18.44 -2.07
CA LYS A 92 3.61 -17.93 -2.89
C LYS A 92 3.36 -16.48 -3.30
N ILE A 93 4.38 -15.67 -3.11
CA ILE A 93 4.46 -14.31 -3.64
C ILE A 93 5.45 -14.31 -4.79
N SER A 94 4.98 -14.14 -6.00
CA SER A 94 5.81 -14.22 -7.20
C SER A 94 6.51 -12.90 -7.50
N ARG A 95 7.65 -13.01 -8.14
CA ARG A 95 8.58 -11.93 -8.54
C ARG A 95 7.96 -10.86 -9.44
N ASP A 96 6.98 -11.22 -10.23
CA ASP A 96 6.23 -10.30 -11.12
C ASP A 96 5.46 -9.21 -10.37
N LYS A 97 5.33 -9.31 -9.06
CA LYS A 97 4.67 -8.30 -8.23
C LYS A 97 5.55 -7.10 -7.88
N ASN A 98 6.84 -7.10 -8.23
CA ASN A 98 7.82 -6.04 -7.91
C ASN A 98 7.87 -5.66 -6.42
N ILE A 99 7.75 -6.64 -5.54
CA ILE A 99 7.68 -6.41 -4.10
C ILE A 99 9.03 -6.74 -3.48
N ASN A 100 9.66 -5.70 -2.91
CA ASN A 100 10.99 -5.77 -2.32
C ASN A 100 10.96 -5.77 -0.78
N ALA A 101 9.79 -5.72 -0.17
CA ALA A 101 9.64 -5.77 1.27
C ALA A 101 8.35 -6.49 1.66
N LEU A 102 8.39 -7.24 2.75
CA LEU A 102 7.24 -7.90 3.31
C LEU A 102 6.65 -7.03 4.43
N PRO A 103 5.38 -6.57 4.33
CA PRO A 103 4.75 -5.80 5.39
C PRO A 103 4.44 -6.67 6.62
N ASN A 104 4.40 -6.04 7.78
CA ASN A 104 4.12 -6.73 9.04
C ASN A 104 2.77 -7.46 9.03
N ASP A 105 1.76 -6.93 8.35
CA ASP A 105 0.44 -7.55 8.28
C ASP A 105 0.49 -8.98 7.69
N ILE A 106 1.33 -9.21 6.69
CA ILE A 106 1.55 -10.56 6.13
C ILE A 106 2.31 -11.44 7.13
N MET A 107 3.32 -10.89 7.82
CA MET A 107 4.04 -11.62 8.87
C MET A 107 3.10 -12.00 10.02
N GLN A 108 2.21 -11.08 10.42
CA GLN A 108 1.19 -11.34 11.44
C GLN A 108 0.15 -12.38 10.99
N ALA A 109 -0.24 -12.37 9.70
CA ALA A 109 -1.12 -13.40 9.16
C ALA A 109 -0.49 -14.79 9.26
N LEU A 110 0.79 -14.92 8.92
CA LEU A 110 1.56 -16.17 9.10
C LEU A 110 1.71 -16.55 10.57
N TYR A 111 1.97 -15.59 11.44
CA TYR A 111 2.08 -15.83 12.88
C TYR A 111 0.78 -16.37 13.48
N LYS A 112 -0.35 -15.88 13.02
CA LYS A 112 -1.69 -16.39 13.41
C LYS A 112 -2.00 -17.75 12.80
N LYS A 113 -1.48 -18.05 11.61
CA LYS A 113 -1.70 -19.31 10.87
C LYS A 113 -0.40 -20.13 10.80
N GLN A 114 0.07 -20.61 11.93
CA GLN A 114 1.37 -21.28 12.10
C GLN A 114 1.55 -22.57 11.30
N THR A 115 0.51 -23.10 10.69
CA THR A 115 0.55 -24.30 9.85
C THR A 115 0.88 -24.03 8.39
N VAL A 116 0.98 -22.75 8.00
CA VAL A 116 1.22 -22.30 6.62
C VAL A 116 2.62 -21.72 6.49
N ALA A 117 3.30 -22.01 5.39
CA ALA A 117 4.56 -21.40 5.00
C ALA A 117 4.33 -20.29 3.97
N LEU A 118 5.25 -19.34 3.85
CA LEU A 118 5.27 -18.32 2.80
C LEU A 118 6.55 -18.44 1.99
N GLU A 119 6.43 -18.49 0.67
CA GLU A 119 7.55 -18.40 -0.27
C GLU A 119 7.47 -17.05 -0.99
N LEU A 120 8.54 -16.26 -0.88
CA LEU A 120 8.67 -14.94 -1.51
C LEU A 120 9.79 -15.00 -2.55
N GLU A 121 9.44 -14.70 -3.80
CA GLU A 121 10.38 -14.48 -4.89
C GLU A 121 10.58 -12.97 -5.10
N TYR A 122 11.83 -12.50 -5.16
CA TYR A 122 12.13 -11.08 -5.37
C TYR A 122 13.45 -10.91 -6.14
N THR A 123 13.64 -9.69 -6.67
CA THR A 123 14.90 -9.28 -7.32
C THR A 123 15.55 -8.20 -6.48
N PHE A 124 16.83 -8.36 -6.18
CA PHE A 124 17.63 -7.37 -5.48
C PHE A 124 18.99 -7.21 -6.15
N GLU A 125 19.36 -5.96 -6.49
CA GLU A 125 20.62 -5.65 -7.21
C GLU A 125 20.83 -6.49 -8.48
N GLY A 126 19.75 -6.75 -9.20
CA GLY A 126 19.79 -7.54 -10.44
C GLY A 126 19.88 -9.06 -10.26
N ASN A 127 19.95 -9.55 -9.04
CA ASN A 127 19.95 -10.97 -8.71
C ASN A 127 18.57 -11.44 -8.27
N GLU A 128 18.25 -12.67 -8.58
CA GLU A 128 17.01 -13.32 -8.21
C GLU A 128 17.18 -14.11 -6.92
N TYR A 129 16.23 -13.92 -6.01
CA TYR A 129 16.21 -14.59 -4.71
C TYR A 129 14.86 -15.25 -4.47
N THR A 130 14.90 -16.35 -3.75
CA THR A 130 13.73 -16.99 -3.16
C THR A 130 13.99 -17.17 -1.67
N VAL A 131 13.06 -16.70 -0.85
CA VAL A 131 13.12 -16.91 0.60
C VAL A 131 11.85 -17.59 1.06
N THR A 132 11.98 -18.59 1.91
CA THR A 132 10.82 -19.29 2.50
C THR A 132 10.78 -19.04 3.99
N ILE A 133 9.68 -18.46 4.48
CA ILE A 133 9.36 -18.43 5.91
C ILE A 133 8.65 -19.75 6.24
N PRO A 134 9.29 -20.67 6.95
CA PRO A 134 8.67 -21.98 7.25
C PRO A 134 7.45 -21.82 8.15
N ALA A 135 6.55 -22.77 8.08
CA ALA A 135 5.41 -22.86 8.99
C ALA A 135 5.87 -22.81 10.47
N GLY A 136 5.21 -21.99 11.27
CA GLY A 136 5.52 -21.80 12.68
C GLY A 136 6.81 -21.01 12.97
N LYS A 137 7.40 -20.34 11.97
CA LYS A 137 8.62 -19.52 12.12
C LYS A 137 8.43 -18.04 11.86
N ALA A 138 7.20 -17.62 11.58
CA ALA A 138 6.88 -16.20 11.48
C ALA A 138 7.13 -15.47 12.81
N GLU A 139 7.57 -14.22 12.72
CA GLU A 139 7.93 -13.41 13.88
C GLU A 139 6.75 -12.53 14.33
N ASP A 140 6.58 -12.41 15.65
CA ASP A 140 5.68 -11.45 16.28
C ASP A 140 6.52 -10.32 16.88
N ASN A 141 6.83 -9.32 16.06
CA ASN A 141 7.62 -8.18 16.49
C ASN A 141 7.05 -6.86 15.92
N ALA A 142 7.59 -5.72 16.35
CA ALA A 142 7.14 -4.39 16.00
C ALA A 142 7.79 -3.84 14.71
N ILE A 143 8.37 -4.69 13.87
CA ILE A 143 8.94 -4.27 12.57
C ILE A 143 7.80 -4.04 11.60
N GLU A 144 7.68 -2.82 11.05
CA GLU A 144 6.63 -2.51 10.07
C GLU A 144 6.88 -3.16 8.71
N TRP A 145 8.17 -3.29 8.33
CA TRP A 145 8.61 -3.76 7.03
C TRP A 145 9.83 -4.65 7.13
N TYR A 146 9.76 -5.84 6.58
CA TYR A 146 10.88 -6.78 6.48
C TYR A 146 11.54 -6.62 5.12
N GLY A 147 12.72 -6.03 5.08
CA GLY A 147 13.50 -5.87 3.86
C GLY A 147 14.07 -7.19 3.35
N PRO A 148 14.47 -7.26 2.04
CA PRO A 148 14.93 -8.48 1.41
C PRO A 148 16.19 -9.04 2.07
N LEU A 149 17.13 -8.20 2.44
CA LEU A 149 18.37 -8.66 3.13
C LEU A 149 18.06 -9.25 4.51
N TYR A 150 17.15 -8.64 5.27
CA TYR A 150 16.71 -9.18 6.56
C TYR A 150 16.10 -10.57 6.39
N LEU A 151 15.16 -10.71 5.44
CA LEU A 151 14.50 -11.99 5.17
C LEU A 151 15.50 -13.06 4.71
N GLN A 152 16.47 -12.67 3.87
CA GLN A 152 17.53 -13.59 3.41
C GLN A 152 18.43 -14.04 4.56
N MET A 153 18.84 -13.12 5.45
CA MET A 153 19.67 -13.46 6.62
C MET A 153 18.92 -14.34 7.62
N ARG A 154 17.61 -14.13 7.75
CA ARG A 154 16.80 -14.80 8.77
C ARG A 154 16.27 -16.15 8.32
N TYR A 155 15.90 -16.27 7.05
CA TYR A 155 15.21 -17.45 6.50
C TYR A 155 15.88 -18.01 5.23
N GLY A 156 16.80 -17.30 4.61
CA GLY A 156 17.57 -17.77 3.46
C GLY A 156 18.46 -18.97 3.85
N LYS A 157 18.58 -19.91 2.93
CA LYS A 157 19.50 -21.05 3.09
C LYS A 157 20.76 -20.79 2.30
#